data_b235d3007fe94eb646aab97404798974
#
_entry.id   b235d3007fe94eb646aab97404798974
#
_cell.length_a   1.000
_cell.length_b   1.000
_cell.length_c   1.000
_cell.angle_alpha   90.00
_cell.angle_beta   90.00
_cell.angle_gamma   90.00
#
_symmetry.space_group_name_H-M   'P 1'
#
loop_
_entity.id
_entity.type
_entity.pdbx_description
1 polymer ?
#
loop_
_entity_poly.entity_id
_entity_poly.type
_entity_poly.pdbx_seq_one_letter_code
_entity_poly.pdbx_strand_id
1 'polypeptide(L)'
;MKKNLISIVILALLIVNIVLTSIMMFSVANTNKKTAALVNDIASAISLDLTAGKEASDKEPEAVPMADIATYTIADMTIQLQPTIDEESGKSNTHYIMTSIVLSMNMKNKDYKTYGADIANKEDLIKGEITEVIGQYTMEEASADTAGLSDAILNRIQTLYGSDFIFDVTLSNPLYQ
;
A
#
# COMPACT_ATOMS: atom_id res chain seq x y z
N MET A 1 6.82 -28.12 -68.31
CA MET A 1 5.62 -28.18 -67.42
C MET A 1 5.99 -28.27 -65.94
N LYS A 2 7.01 -29.07 -65.50
CA LYS A 2 7.35 -29.21 -64.05
C LYS A 2 7.84 -27.95 -63.36
N LYS A 3 8.55 -27.01 -64.04
CA LYS A 3 9.04 -25.76 -63.45
C LYS A 3 7.91 -24.76 -63.13
N ASN A 4 6.84 -24.72 -63.91
CA ASN A 4 5.70 -23.82 -63.64
C ASN A 4 4.81 -24.31 -62.49
N LEU A 5 4.77 -25.64 -62.28
CA LEU A 5 4.02 -26.25 -61.20
C LEU A 5 4.63 -25.91 -59.84
N ILE A 6 5.96 -25.92 -59.72
CA ILE A 6 6.68 -25.53 -58.51
C ILE A 6 6.48 -24.05 -58.19
N SER A 7 6.50 -23.18 -59.21
CA SER A 7 6.22 -21.74 -59.01
C SER A 7 4.81 -21.48 -58.54
N ILE A 8 3.82 -22.22 -59.00
CA ILE A 8 2.42 -22.10 -58.55
C ILE A 8 2.29 -22.56 -57.10
N VAL A 9 2.97 -23.65 -56.71
CA VAL A 9 2.95 -24.11 -55.31
C VAL A 9 3.62 -23.13 -54.39
N ILE A 10 4.75 -22.54 -54.77
CA ILE A 10 5.43 -21.50 -53.98
C ILE A 10 4.56 -20.28 -53.84
N LEU A 11 3.89 -19.83 -54.91
CA LEU A 11 2.96 -18.68 -54.88
C LEU A 11 1.80 -18.97 -53.93
N ALA A 12 1.19 -20.15 -54.02
CA ALA A 12 0.09 -20.54 -53.12
C ALA A 12 0.52 -20.53 -51.62
N LEU A 13 1.72 -21.11 -51.34
CA LEU A 13 2.28 -21.10 -49.98
C LEU A 13 2.57 -19.69 -49.47
N LEU A 14 3.02 -18.79 -50.35
CA LEU A 14 3.28 -17.41 -50.00
C LEU A 14 1.97 -16.63 -49.65
N ILE A 15 0.91 -16.88 -50.42
CA ILE A 15 -0.41 -16.31 -50.14
C ILE A 15 -0.94 -16.79 -48.78
N VAL A 16 -0.85 -18.09 -48.51
CA VAL A 16 -1.26 -18.67 -47.21
C VAL A 16 -0.48 -18.05 -46.04
N ASN A 17 0.83 -17.88 -46.23
CA ASN A 17 1.70 -17.28 -45.21
C ASN A 17 1.29 -15.81 -44.92
N ILE A 18 1.02 -15.02 -45.98
CA ILE A 18 0.57 -13.64 -45.83
C ILE A 18 -0.77 -13.56 -45.06
N VAL A 19 -1.72 -14.45 -45.41
CA VAL A 19 -3.02 -14.50 -44.72
C VAL A 19 -2.85 -14.88 -43.25
N LEU A 20 -2.06 -15.89 -42.92
CA LEU A 20 -1.79 -16.31 -41.56
C LEU A 20 -1.12 -15.19 -40.75
N THR A 21 -0.12 -14.52 -41.35
CA THR A 21 0.58 -13.39 -40.69
C THR A 21 -0.36 -12.23 -40.43
N SER A 22 -1.26 -11.94 -41.37
CA SER A 22 -2.27 -10.88 -41.22
C SER A 22 -3.27 -11.19 -40.10
N ILE A 23 -3.72 -12.45 -39.99
CA ILE A 23 -4.61 -12.89 -38.90
C ILE A 23 -3.90 -12.79 -37.55
N MET A 24 -2.64 -13.22 -37.48
CA MET A 24 -1.82 -13.12 -36.28
C MET A 24 -1.62 -11.66 -35.84
N MET A 25 -1.29 -10.79 -36.78
CA MET A 25 -1.09 -9.36 -36.52
C MET A 25 -2.38 -8.70 -35.99
N PHE A 26 -3.54 -9.06 -36.55
CA PHE A 26 -4.84 -8.55 -36.09
C PHE A 26 -5.20 -9.10 -34.69
N SER A 27 -4.88 -10.36 -34.41
CA SER A 27 -5.09 -10.99 -33.10
C SER A 27 -4.22 -10.35 -32.02
N VAL A 28 -2.93 -10.11 -32.33
CA VAL A 28 -1.98 -9.46 -31.40
C VAL A 28 -2.40 -8.00 -31.14
N ALA A 29 -2.81 -7.26 -32.17
CA ALA A 29 -3.26 -5.88 -32.02
C ALA A 29 -4.52 -5.78 -31.13
N ASN A 30 -5.46 -6.73 -31.27
CA ASN A 30 -6.65 -6.79 -30.42
C ASN A 30 -6.31 -7.21 -28.96
N THR A 31 -5.38 -8.13 -28.78
CA THR A 31 -4.91 -8.56 -27.46
C THR A 31 -4.18 -7.41 -26.75
N ASN A 32 -3.32 -6.70 -27.46
CA ASN A 32 -2.62 -5.52 -26.90
C ASN A 32 -3.58 -4.40 -26.48
N LYS A 33 -4.67 -4.15 -27.27
CA LYS A 33 -5.70 -3.19 -26.87
C LYS A 33 -6.44 -3.62 -25.62
N LYS A 34 -6.80 -4.90 -25.50
CA LYS A 34 -7.46 -5.45 -24.30
C LYS A 34 -6.53 -5.42 -23.09
N THR A 35 -5.25 -5.73 -23.26
CA THR A 35 -4.26 -5.67 -22.19
C THR A 35 -4.02 -4.23 -21.74
N ALA A 36 -3.92 -3.29 -22.68
CA ALA A 36 -3.81 -1.86 -22.36
C ALA A 36 -5.05 -1.31 -21.65
N ALA A 37 -6.25 -1.73 -22.05
CA ALA A 37 -7.49 -1.37 -21.37
C ALA A 37 -7.51 -1.95 -19.96
N LEU A 38 -7.14 -3.23 -19.78
CA LEU A 38 -7.08 -3.87 -18.47
C LEU A 38 -6.05 -3.20 -17.54
N VAL A 39 -4.87 -2.86 -18.07
CA VAL A 39 -3.84 -2.13 -17.32
C VAL A 39 -4.35 -0.73 -16.94
N ASN A 40 -5.07 -0.07 -17.83
CA ASN A 40 -5.65 1.25 -17.56
C ASN A 40 -6.81 1.17 -16.56
N ASP A 41 -7.64 0.12 -16.62
CA ASP A 41 -8.70 -0.15 -15.65
C ASP A 41 -8.14 -0.49 -14.27
N ILE A 42 -7.06 -1.28 -14.21
CA ILE A 42 -6.33 -1.58 -12.96
C ILE A 42 -5.66 -0.31 -12.43
N ALA A 43 -4.98 0.46 -13.28
CA ALA A 43 -4.38 1.73 -12.90
C ALA A 43 -5.43 2.75 -12.43
N SER A 44 -6.59 2.77 -13.06
CA SER A 44 -7.74 3.60 -12.64
C SER A 44 -8.34 3.11 -11.33
N ALA A 45 -8.48 1.80 -11.14
CA ALA A 45 -8.95 1.22 -9.87
C ALA A 45 -7.97 1.50 -8.72
N ILE A 46 -6.67 1.34 -8.96
CA ILE A 46 -5.61 1.67 -7.99
C ILE A 46 -5.56 3.18 -7.74
N SER A 47 -5.69 4.02 -8.78
CA SER A 47 -5.75 5.48 -8.61
C SER A 47 -7.06 5.93 -7.97
N LEU A 48 -8.19 5.22 -8.17
CA LEU A 48 -9.44 5.48 -7.45
C LEU A 48 -9.31 5.08 -5.97
N ASP A 49 -8.64 3.98 -5.67
CA ASP A 49 -8.37 3.55 -4.29
C ASP A 49 -7.39 4.51 -3.60
N LEU A 50 -6.39 4.99 -4.34
CA LEU A 50 -5.49 6.07 -3.92
C LEU A 50 -6.19 7.45 -3.89
N THR A 51 -7.23 7.69 -4.70
CA THR A 51 -7.99 8.95 -4.73
C THR A 51 -9.23 8.92 -3.87
N ALA A 52 -9.82 7.76 -3.58
CA ALA A 52 -10.85 7.63 -2.54
C ALA A 52 -10.27 7.91 -1.14
N GLY A 53 -8.94 7.72 -0.98
CA GLY A 53 -8.17 8.28 0.14
C GLY A 53 -7.66 9.71 -0.11
N LYS A 54 -7.88 10.28 -1.30
CA LYS A 54 -7.31 11.56 -1.75
C LYS A 54 -8.32 12.61 -2.23
N GLU A 55 -9.61 12.46 -1.93
CA GLU A 55 -10.53 13.59 -2.10
C GLU A 55 -10.40 14.62 -0.94
N ALA A 56 -9.19 14.75 -0.41
CA ALA A 56 -8.79 15.92 0.35
C ALA A 56 -7.31 16.21 0.07
N SER A 57 -7.08 17.01 -0.94
CA SER A 57 -5.85 17.76 -1.22
C SER A 57 -4.99 17.28 -2.39
N ASP A 58 -5.27 17.83 -3.58
CA ASP A 58 -4.26 18.41 -4.46
C ASP A 58 -3.73 19.71 -3.81
N LYS A 59 -3.22 19.60 -2.60
CA LYS A 59 -2.26 20.50 -2.00
C LYS A 59 -1.12 19.60 -1.54
N GLU A 60 0.06 19.84 -2.08
CA GLU A 60 1.32 19.52 -1.41
C GLU A 60 1.08 19.68 0.09
N PRO A 61 1.39 18.68 0.97
CA PRO A 61 1.04 18.79 2.37
C PRO A 61 1.64 20.08 2.91
N GLU A 62 0.80 21.09 3.08
CA GLU A 62 1.19 22.37 3.65
C GLU A 62 1.71 22.03 5.04
N ALA A 63 3.02 22.15 5.24
CA ALA A 63 3.66 21.76 6.48
C ALA A 63 2.91 22.42 7.64
N VAL A 64 2.32 21.62 8.53
CA VAL A 64 1.57 22.13 9.68
C VAL A 64 2.55 22.93 10.54
N PRO A 65 2.31 24.23 10.78
CA PRO A 65 3.20 25.02 11.63
C PRO A 65 3.32 24.38 13.01
N MET A 66 4.52 24.35 13.58
CA MET A 66 4.78 23.73 14.88
C MET A 66 3.86 24.25 16.00
N ALA A 67 3.43 25.51 15.92
CA ALA A 67 2.50 26.11 16.86
C ALA A 67 1.07 25.53 16.78
N ASP A 68 0.73 24.88 15.67
CA ASP A 68 -0.57 24.29 15.40
C ASP A 68 -0.56 22.74 15.54
N ILE A 69 0.54 22.18 16.03
CA ILE A 69 0.70 20.74 16.28
C ILE A 69 0.42 20.45 17.76
N ALA A 70 -0.52 19.56 18.00
CA ALA A 70 -0.68 18.90 19.30
C ALA A 70 -0.15 17.46 19.17
N THR A 71 0.45 16.93 20.22
CA THR A 71 0.93 15.55 20.28
C THR A 71 0.24 14.77 21.38
N TYR A 72 -0.01 13.49 21.12
CA TYR A 72 -0.45 12.53 22.12
C TYR A 72 0.47 11.32 22.09
N THR A 73 1.00 10.94 23.24
CA THR A 73 1.94 9.84 23.36
C THR A 73 1.30 8.65 24.05
N ILE A 74 1.26 7.53 23.35
CA ILE A 74 0.90 6.22 23.90
C ILE A 74 2.21 5.55 24.33
N ALA A 75 2.44 5.47 25.62
CA ALA A 75 3.71 4.97 26.16
C ALA A 75 3.73 3.45 26.34
N ASP A 76 4.93 2.91 26.35
CA ASP A 76 5.25 1.55 26.80
C ASP A 76 4.43 0.41 26.16
N MET A 77 4.23 0.49 24.85
CA MET A 77 3.59 -0.60 24.10
C MET A 77 4.57 -1.75 23.91
N THR A 78 4.14 -2.95 24.25
CA THR A 78 4.83 -4.20 23.91
C THR A 78 3.91 -5.01 23.01
N ILE A 79 4.31 -5.20 21.76
CA ILE A 79 3.48 -5.81 20.73
C ILE A 79 4.19 -7.01 20.16
N GLN A 80 3.46 -8.13 20.05
CA GLN A 80 3.97 -9.32 19.39
C GLN A 80 3.95 -9.10 17.87
N LEU A 81 5.09 -9.37 17.25
CA LEU A 81 5.25 -9.37 15.79
C LEU A 81 4.81 -10.72 15.21
N GLN A 82 4.66 -10.76 13.88
CA GLN A 82 4.38 -11.99 13.18
C GLN A 82 5.53 -12.99 13.42
N PRO A 83 5.22 -14.21 13.89
CA PRO A 83 6.25 -15.21 14.16
C PRO A 83 6.92 -15.65 12.86
N THR A 84 8.23 -15.88 12.94
CA THR A 84 9.00 -16.49 11.84
C THR A 84 9.24 -17.97 12.12
N ILE A 85 9.27 -18.78 11.06
CA ILE A 85 9.59 -20.21 11.16
C ILE A 85 11.06 -20.38 10.78
N ASP A 86 11.83 -20.94 11.69
CA ASP A 86 13.21 -21.33 11.42
C ASP A 86 13.22 -22.55 10.46
N GLU A 87 13.80 -22.36 9.29
CA GLU A 87 13.78 -23.36 8.21
C GLU A 87 14.57 -24.63 8.58
N GLU A 88 15.59 -24.56 9.45
CA GLU A 88 16.42 -25.70 9.82
C GLU A 88 15.77 -26.53 10.94
N SER A 89 15.14 -25.89 11.92
CA SER A 89 14.56 -26.55 13.09
C SER A 89 13.06 -26.76 13.01
N GLY A 90 12.37 -26.06 12.10
CA GLY A 90 10.91 -26.04 11.99
C GLY A 90 10.20 -25.40 13.20
N LYS A 91 10.95 -24.70 14.05
CA LYS A 91 10.40 -24.02 15.24
C LYS A 91 9.92 -22.63 14.90
N SER A 92 8.80 -22.25 15.51
CA SER A 92 8.28 -20.88 15.45
C SER A 92 9.03 -20.00 16.47
N ASN A 93 9.63 -18.92 15.97
CA ASN A 93 10.26 -17.89 16.81
C ASN A 93 9.28 -16.72 16.96
N THR A 94 9.02 -16.34 18.20
CA THR A 94 8.13 -15.23 18.54
C THR A 94 8.98 -14.00 18.85
N HIS A 95 8.67 -12.90 18.20
CA HIS A 95 9.38 -11.64 18.36
C HIS A 95 8.44 -10.56 18.90
N TYR A 96 8.99 -9.57 19.56
CA TYR A 96 8.26 -8.45 20.12
C TYR A 96 8.91 -7.13 19.74
N ILE A 97 8.10 -6.10 19.58
CA ILE A 97 8.55 -4.71 19.53
C ILE A 97 8.10 -3.99 20.81
N MET A 98 9.02 -3.28 21.43
CA MET A 98 8.73 -2.37 22.54
C MET A 98 8.95 -0.95 22.04
N THR A 99 7.93 -0.10 22.10
CA THR A 99 7.99 1.26 21.58
C THR A 99 6.95 2.15 22.24
N SER A 100 7.15 3.45 22.19
CA SER A 100 6.09 4.44 22.43
C SER A 100 5.65 5.01 21.11
N ILE A 101 4.36 5.27 20.95
CA ILE A 101 3.78 5.81 19.73
C ILE A 101 3.36 7.25 19.99
N VAL A 102 3.87 8.16 19.17
CA VAL A 102 3.51 9.58 19.21
C VAL A 102 2.59 9.89 18.04
N LEU A 103 1.39 10.38 18.34
CA LEU A 103 0.42 10.84 17.36
C LEU A 103 0.51 12.36 17.25
N SER A 104 0.78 12.87 16.05
CA SER A 104 0.83 14.31 15.76
C SER A 104 -0.49 14.76 15.14
N MET A 105 -1.13 15.75 15.75
CA MET A 105 -2.46 16.22 15.38
C MET A 105 -2.43 17.67 14.94
N ASN A 106 -3.16 18.01 13.89
CA ASN A 106 -3.33 19.36 13.41
C ASN A 106 -4.49 20.05 14.14
N MET A 107 -4.17 21.00 15.03
CA MET A 107 -5.17 21.76 15.80
C MET A 107 -6.06 22.66 14.93
N LYS A 108 -5.66 22.97 13.70
CA LYS A 108 -6.46 23.74 12.73
C LYS A 108 -7.46 22.89 11.96
N ASN A 109 -7.29 21.57 11.97
CA ASN A 109 -8.24 20.67 11.34
C ASN A 109 -9.61 20.80 12.04
N LYS A 110 -10.69 20.82 11.24
CA LYS A 110 -12.07 20.97 11.75
C LYS A 110 -12.44 19.85 12.75
N ASP A 111 -11.91 18.65 12.53
CA ASP A 111 -12.23 17.46 13.31
C ASP A 111 -11.44 17.38 14.61
N TYR A 112 -10.32 18.12 14.73
CA TYR A 112 -9.53 18.17 15.95
C TYR A 112 -10.35 18.64 17.17
N LYS A 113 -11.28 19.60 16.98
CA LYS A 113 -12.15 20.09 18.06
C LYS A 113 -13.07 18.99 18.59
N THR A 114 -13.45 18.06 17.74
CA THR A 114 -14.36 16.96 18.09
C THR A 114 -13.60 15.78 18.69
N TYR A 115 -12.47 15.40 18.10
CA TYR A 115 -11.77 14.16 18.42
C TYR A 115 -10.50 14.38 19.24
N GLY A 116 -9.80 15.49 19.07
CA GLY A 116 -8.50 15.73 19.70
C GLY A 116 -8.54 15.73 21.23
N ALA A 117 -9.59 16.32 21.83
CA ALA A 117 -9.76 16.31 23.28
C ALA A 117 -10.19 14.93 23.84
N ASP A 118 -10.80 14.09 23.01
CA ASP A 118 -11.33 12.76 23.39
C ASP A 118 -10.35 11.62 23.09
N ILE A 119 -9.17 11.92 22.54
CA ILE A 119 -8.21 10.89 22.12
C ILE A 119 -7.74 10.01 23.29
N ALA A 120 -7.58 10.61 24.47
CA ALA A 120 -7.20 9.88 25.68
C ALA A 120 -8.28 8.87 26.11
N ASN A 121 -9.56 9.18 25.91
CA ASN A 121 -10.66 8.26 26.22
C ASN A 121 -10.78 7.11 25.20
N LYS A 122 -10.13 7.25 24.05
CA LYS A 122 -10.10 6.24 22.98
C LYS A 122 -8.75 5.52 22.90
N GLU A 123 -7.86 5.74 23.87
CA GLU A 123 -6.49 5.19 23.83
C GLU A 123 -6.47 3.67 23.64
N ASP A 124 -7.31 2.92 24.37
CA ASP A 124 -7.35 1.46 24.27
C ASP A 124 -7.81 0.98 22.88
N LEU A 125 -8.74 1.71 22.25
CA LEU A 125 -9.17 1.44 20.89
C LEU A 125 -8.03 1.68 19.90
N ILE A 126 -7.33 2.79 20.04
CA ILE A 126 -6.17 3.14 19.20
C ILE A 126 -5.05 2.11 19.39
N LYS A 127 -4.77 1.71 20.64
CA LYS A 127 -3.80 0.64 20.94
C LYS A 127 -4.15 -0.67 20.24
N GLY A 128 -5.43 -1.04 20.22
CA GLY A 128 -5.92 -2.22 19.52
C GLY A 128 -5.61 -2.18 18.02
N GLU A 129 -5.93 -1.08 17.36
CA GLU A 129 -5.66 -0.88 15.93
C GLU A 129 -4.16 -0.90 15.61
N ILE A 130 -3.36 -0.23 16.43
CA ILE A 130 -1.89 -0.23 16.29
C ILE A 130 -1.33 -1.65 16.46
N THR A 131 -1.81 -2.39 17.45
CA THR A 131 -1.37 -3.77 17.71
C THR A 131 -1.72 -4.68 16.54
N GLU A 132 -2.91 -4.52 15.94
CA GLU A 132 -3.33 -5.28 14.76
C GLU A 132 -2.42 -5.01 13.56
N VAL A 133 -2.07 -3.74 13.31
CA VAL A 133 -1.17 -3.37 12.20
C VAL A 133 0.22 -3.94 12.43
N ILE A 134 0.83 -3.67 13.58
CA ILE A 134 2.21 -4.08 13.89
C ILE A 134 2.34 -5.61 13.92
N GLY A 135 1.32 -6.32 14.42
CA GLY A 135 1.30 -7.78 14.49
C GLY A 135 1.31 -8.50 13.14
N GLN A 136 1.10 -7.78 12.04
CA GLN A 136 1.18 -8.33 10.67
C GLN A 136 2.60 -8.31 10.10
N TYR A 137 3.53 -7.61 10.75
CA TYR A 137 4.92 -7.48 10.31
C TYR A 137 5.83 -8.46 11.04
N THR A 138 6.75 -9.06 10.31
CA THR A 138 7.88 -9.77 10.90
C THR A 138 8.88 -8.78 11.51
N MET A 139 9.76 -9.26 12.38
CA MET A 139 10.81 -8.42 12.97
C MET A 139 11.72 -7.80 11.91
N GLU A 140 12.03 -8.54 10.86
CA GLU A 140 12.87 -8.08 9.75
C GLU A 140 12.19 -6.96 8.95
N GLU A 141 10.92 -7.14 8.60
CA GLU A 141 10.15 -6.12 7.87
C GLU A 141 9.98 -4.85 8.71
N ALA A 142 9.56 -4.97 9.96
CA ALA A 142 9.35 -3.83 10.86
C ALA A 142 10.62 -3.04 11.15
N SER A 143 11.76 -3.73 11.26
CA SER A 143 13.06 -3.09 11.50
C SER A 143 13.67 -2.48 10.25
N ALA A 144 13.43 -3.07 9.07
CA ALA A 144 13.96 -2.59 7.80
C ALA A 144 13.23 -1.33 7.30
N ASP A 145 11.91 -1.24 7.54
CA ASP A 145 11.06 -0.12 7.08
C ASP A 145 10.17 0.42 8.21
N THR A 146 10.78 1.06 9.17
CA THR A 146 10.06 1.73 10.27
C THR A 146 9.18 2.89 9.76
N ALA A 147 9.55 3.54 8.66
CA ALA A 147 8.76 4.62 8.08
C ALA A 147 7.47 4.06 7.46
N GLY A 148 7.56 3.00 6.66
CA GLY A 148 6.38 2.32 6.11
C GLY A 148 5.47 1.76 7.20
N LEU A 149 6.02 1.27 8.31
CA LEU A 149 5.24 0.84 9.47
C LEU A 149 4.48 2.02 10.11
N SER A 150 5.13 3.19 10.27
CA SER A 150 4.49 4.42 10.75
C SER A 150 3.34 4.86 9.85
N ASP A 151 3.55 4.83 8.54
CA ASP A 151 2.54 5.18 7.54
C ASP A 151 1.35 4.21 7.55
N ALA A 152 1.60 2.92 7.72
CA ALA A 152 0.54 1.91 7.85
C ALA A 152 -0.33 2.15 9.10
N ILE A 153 0.29 2.48 10.23
CA ILE A 153 -0.41 2.83 11.47
C ILE A 153 -1.21 4.13 11.27
N LEU A 154 -0.61 5.14 10.66
CA LEU A 154 -1.30 6.41 10.36
C LEU A 154 -2.56 6.18 9.52
N ASN A 155 -2.44 5.44 8.42
CA ASN A 155 -3.56 5.13 7.54
C ASN A 155 -4.68 4.38 8.29
N ARG A 156 -4.33 3.44 9.17
CA ARG A 156 -5.30 2.70 9.97
C ARG A 156 -6.04 3.61 10.94
N ILE A 157 -5.34 4.50 11.64
CA ILE A 157 -5.93 5.46 12.58
C ILE A 157 -6.79 6.49 11.85
N GLN A 158 -6.35 7.00 10.70
CA GLN A 158 -7.15 7.91 9.87
C GLN A 158 -8.43 7.24 9.38
N THR A 159 -8.37 5.97 8.99
CA THR A 159 -9.56 5.18 8.63
C THR A 159 -10.51 5.00 9.81
N LEU A 160 -9.99 4.73 11.01
CA LEU A 160 -10.79 4.58 12.23
C LEU A 160 -11.59 5.86 12.54
N TYR A 161 -10.97 7.04 12.39
CA TYR A 161 -11.62 8.32 12.65
C TYR A 161 -12.38 8.89 11.46
N GLY A 162 -12.15 8.38 10.24
CA GLY A 162 -12.66 8.97 8.99
C GLY A 162 -12.17 10.40 8.79
N SER A 163 -10.95 10.72 9.25
CA SER A 163 -10.40 12.07 9.29
C SER A 163 -8.88 12.06 9.30
N ASP A 164 -8.27 13.09 8.72
CA ASP A 164 -6.84 13.34 8.62
C ASP A 164 -6.30 14.32 9.70
N PHE A 165 -7.06 14.57 10.78
CA PHE A 165 -6.61 15.45 11.85
C PHE A 165 -5.35 14.94 12.55
N ILE A 166 -5.13 13.63 12.59
CA ILE A 166 -3.84 13.01 12.89
C ILE A 166 -3.11 12.89 11.54
N PHE A 167 -2.00 13.59 11.40
CA PHE A 167 -1.28 13.70 10.14
C PHE A 167 0.08 13.01 10.16
N ASP A 168 0.56 12.59 11.33
CA ASP A 168 1.81 11.87 11.47
C ASP A 168 1.80 10.93 12.68
N VAL A 169 2.48 9.80 12.54
CA VAL A 169 2.69 8.81 13.59
C VAL A 169 4.18 8.48 13.67
N THR A 170 4.75 8.67 14.83
CA THR A 170 6.16 8.37 15.07
C THR A 170 6.32 7.24 16.08
N LEU A 171 7.10 6.20 15.74
CA LEU A 171 7.58 5.20 16.68
C LEU A 171 8.79 5.75 17.42
N SER A 172 8.68 5.90 18.74
CA SER A 172 9.74 6.43 19.58
C SER A 172 10.50 5.28 20.26
N ASN A 173 11.82 5.24 20.05
CA ASN A 173 12.74 4.26 20.63
C ASN A 173 12.30 2.79 20.42
N PRO A 174 12.06 2.34 19.18
CA PRO A 174 11.68 0.95 18.95
C PRO A 174 12.82 -0.01 19.33
N LEU A 175 12.51 -0.98 20.18
CA LEU A 175 13.38 -2.07 20.57
C LEU A 175 12.77 -3.38 20.11
N TYR A 176 13.51 -4.14 19.34
CA TYR A 176 13.10 -5.45 18.82
C TYR A 176 13.76 -6.57 19.64
N GLN A 177 12.98 -7.58 20.01
CA GLN A 177 13.43 -8.74 20.78
C GLN A 177 12.93 -10.04 20.18
#